data_667bcf96fb688bc19819dc0823d8dbe9
#
_entry.id   667bcf96fb688bc19819dc0823d8dbe9
#
_cell.length_a   1.000
_cell.length_b   1.000
_cell.length_c   1.000
_cell.angle_alpha   90.00
_cell.angle_beta   90.00
_cell.angle_gamma   90.00
#
_symmetry.space_group_name_H-M   'P 1'
#
loop_
_entity.id
_entity.type
_entity.pdbx_description
1 polymer ?
#
loop_
_entity_poly.entity_id
_entity_poly.type
_entity_poly.pdbx_seq_one_letter_code
_entity_poly.pdbx_strand_id
1 'polypeptide(L)'
;DDFAKLMGAKDIKNLKSLIEKQISSQYSQALNSITKKEILDQIEKNHQVDLPQNLIDQEISIMTQNLKPEEKEKHKSNNEKIAKSRIKLGLLLNEYGEKNNLKVSDDEVRNEIQKQIKGMPGQEKMVLEYYQKNPNASQSLKGSLYEEKIIELIKSNINLTSKEISTKEAEKIIAESNKPNVGIDKSKTTSSIKNKSKSKKISKK
;
A
#
# COMPACT_ATOMS: atom_id res chain seq x y z
N ASP A 1 31.06 18.09 10.18
CA ASP A 1 30.94 16.62 10.34
C ASP A 1 30.10 16.21 11.56
N ASP A 2 30.07 17.03 12.64
CA ASP A 2 29.32 16.68 13.88
C ASP A 2 27.82 16.58 13.63
N PHE A 3 27.26 17.47 12.82
CA PHE A 3 25.87 17.39 12.38
C PHE A 3 25.55 16.08 11.64
N ALA A 4 26.45 15.65 10.76
CA ALA A 4 26.27 14.39 10.02
C ALA A 4 26.26 13.18 10.97
N LYS A 5 27.13 13.17 11.98
CA LYS A 5 27.18 12.13 13.02
C LYS A 5 25.91 12.11 13.88
N LEU A 6 25.38 13.28 14.25
CA LEU A 6 24.08 13.39 14.95
C LEU A 6 22.93 12.80 14.13
N MET A 7 22.98 12.90 12.79
CA MET A 7 22.00 12.32 11.87
C MET A 7 22.30 10.85 11.51
N GLY A 8 23.25 10.20 12.19
CA GLY A 8 23.61 8.79 11.99
C GLY A 8 24.49 8.52 10.75
N ALA A 9 25.05 9.57 10.15
CA ALA A 9 25.96 9.45 9.00
C ALA A 9 27.43 9.55 9.45
N LYS A 10 28.34 9.01 8.64
CA LYS A 10 29.79 9.03 8.94
C LYS A 10 30.39 10.42 8.76
N ASP A 11 29.97 11.13 7.73
CA ASP A 11 30.41 12.46 7.32
C ASP A 11 29.33 13.13 6.47
N ILE A 12 29.56 14.39 6.08
CA ILE A 12 28.60 15.16 5.26
C ILE A 12 28.36 14.52 3.89
N LYS A 13 29.37 13.91 3.27
CA LYS A 13 29.25 13.24 1.99
C LYS A 13 28.33 12.02 2.10
N ASN A 14 28.51 11.24 3.15
CA ASN A 14 27.66 10.09 3.45
C ASN A 14 26.22 10.53 3.76
N LEU A 15 26.04 11.63 4.53
CA LEU A 15 24.71 12.20 4.81
C LEU A 15 23.98 12.61 3.53
N LYS A 16 24.66 13.31 2.61
CA LYS A 16 24.07 13.68 1.32
C LYS A 16 23.64 12.45 0.53
N SER A 17 24.50 11.43 0.44
CA SER A 17 24.18 10.17 -0.26
C SER A 17 22.98 9.44 0.38
N LEU A 18 22.85 9.44 1.69
CA LEU A 18 21.69 8.85 2.39
C LEU A 18 20.41 9.62 2.07
N ILE A 19 20.47 10.95 2.07
CA ILE A 19 19.31 11.80 1.72
C ILE A 19 18.91 11.60 0.26
N GLU A 20 19.88 11.58 -0.67
CA GLU A 20 19.62 11.31 -2.08
C GLU A 20 18.94 9.95 -2.30
N LYS A 21 19.44 8.90 -1.63
CA LYS A 21 18.84 7.56 -1.68
C LYS A 21 17.42 7.55 -1.12
N GLN A 22 17.19 8.25 -0.02
CA GLN A 22 15.88 8.35 0.59
C GLN A 22 14.88 9.07 -0.33
N ILE A 23 15.28 10.20 -0.90
CA ILE A 23 14.45 10.96 -1.84
C ILE A 23 14.16 10.12 -3.08
N SER A 24 15.18 9.52 -3.69
CA SER A 24 15.02 8.63 -4.85
C SER A 24 14.07 7.47 -4.56
N SER A 25 14.19 6.85 -3.40
CA SER A 25 13.29 5.77 -2.97
C SER A 25 11.84 6.25 -2.84
N GLN A 26 11.60 7.44 -2.27
CA GLN A 26 10.26 8.01 -2.13
C GLN A 26 9.62 8.28 -3.50
N TYR A 27 10.36 8.90 -4.42
CA TYR A 27 9.86 9.12 -5.79
C TYR A 27 9.59 7.80 -6.52
N SER A 28 10.51 6.84 -6.41
CA SER A 28 10.32 5.51 -7.03
C SER A 28 9.08 4.80 -6.50
N GLN A 29 8.84 4.84 -5.20
CA GLN A 29 7.65 4.25 -4.60
C GLN A 29 6.36 4.93 -5.09
N ALA A 30 6.35 6.27 -5.14
CA ALA A 30 5.20 7.02 -5.61
C ALA A 30 4.91 6.75 -7.10
N LEU A 31 5.93 6.77 -7.95
CA LEU A 31 5.78 6.50 -9.39
C LEU A 31 5.39 5.04 -9.65
N ASN A 32 5.95 4.08 -8.92
CA ASN A 32 5.54 2.68 -9.00
C ASN A 32 4.07 2.50 -8.61
N SER A 33 3.60 3.22 -7.62
CA SER A 33 2.19 3.20 -7.21
C SER A 33 1.26 3.72 -8.31
N ILE A 34 1.70 4.76 -9.04
CA ILE A 34 0.96 5.32 -10.18
C ILE A 34 0.94 4.33 -11.34
N THR A 35 2.09 3.78 -11.70
CA THR A 35 2.20 2.76 -12.76
C THR A 35 1.34 1.54 -12.45
N LYS A 36 1.38 1.05 -11.20
CA LYS A 36 0.51 -0.04 -10.74
C LYS A 36 -0.98 0.30 -10.96
N LYS A 37 -1.39 1.51 -10.56
CA LYS A 37 -2.77 1.96 -10.76
C LYS A 37 -3.15 1.99 -12.23
N GLU A 38 -2.30 2.53 -13.09
CA GLU A 38 -2.56 2.58 -14.54
C GLU A 38 -2.68 1.18 -15.15
N ILE A 39 -1.83 0.23 -14.75
CA ILE A 39 -1.92 -1.17 -15.17
C ILE A 39 -3.27 -1.75 -14.74
N LEU A 40 -3.66 -1.59 -13.48
CA LEU A 40 -4.93 -2.11 -12.96
C LEU A 40 -6.14 -1.47 -13.67
N ASP A 41 -6.11 -0.17 -13.91
CA ASP A 41 -7.16 0.55 -14.64
C ASP A 41 -7.30 0.02 -16.08
N GLN A 42 -6.19 -0.28 -16.76
CA GLN A 42 -6.22 -0.86 -18.10
C GLN A 42 -6.73 -2.31 -18.09
N ILE A 43 -6.32 -3.12 -17.12
CA ILE A 43 -6.83 -4.48 -16.97
C ILE A 43 -8.34 -4.44 -16.73
N GLU A 44 -8.82 -3.57 -15.87
CA GLU A 44 -10.24 -3.44 -15.58
C GLU A 44 -11.06 -3.02 -16.80
N LYS A 45 -10.55 -2.07 -17.59
CA LYS A 45 -11.24 -1.56 -18.79
C LYS A 45 -11.30 -2.59 -19.93
N ASN A 46 -10.23 -3.33 -20.11
CA ASN A 46 -10.08 -4.21 -21.28
C ASN A 46 -10.69 -5.60 -21.10
N HIS A 47 -11.12 -5.95 -19.90
CA HIS A 47 -11.72 -7.25 -19.61
C HIS A 47 -13.14 -7.08 -19.10
N GLN A 48 -14.06 -7.90 -19.59
CA GLN A 48 -15.40 -8.04 -19.06
C GLN A 48 -15.49 -9.37 -18.33
N VAL A 49 -15.97 -9.35 -17.11
CA VAL A 49 -16.11 -10.51 -16.24
C VAL A 49 -17.49 -10.46 -15.59
N ASP A 50 -18.21 -11.56 -15.67
CA ASP A 50 -19.45 -11.71 -14.92
C ASP A 50 -19.13 -11.84 -13.44
N LEU A 51 -19.69 -10.94 -12.64
CA LEU A 51 -19.39 -10.85 -11.24
C LEU A 51 -20.51 -11.49 -10.42
N PRO A 52 -20.23 -12.53 -9.62
CA PRO A 52 -21.21 -13.13 -8.73
C PRO A 52 -21.72 -12.11 -7.70
N GLN A 53 -23.04 -11.91 -7.63
CA GLN A 53 -23.66 -10.90 -6.76
C GLN A 53 -23.31 -11.13 -5.29
N ASN A 54 -23.22 -12.39 -4.85
CA ASN A 54 -22.86 -12.75 -3.48
C ASN A 54 -21.46 -12.23 -3.08
N LEU A 55 -20.48 -12.23 -4.00
CA LEU A 55 -19.15 -11.69 -3.73
C LEU A 55 -19.20 -10.16 -3.61
N ILE A 56 -19.98 -9.50 -4.46
CA ILE A 56 -20.18 -8.05 -4.39
C ILE A 56 -20.80 -7.66 -3.04
N ASP A 57 -21.82 -8.36 -2.61
CA ASP A 57 -22.53 -8.10 -1.35
C ASP A 57 -21.60 -8.34 -0.14
N GLN A 58 -20.79 -9.39 -0.17
CA GLN A 58 -19.78 -9.64 0.85
C GLN A 58 -18.74 -8.51 0.92
N GLU A 59 -18.19 -8.08 -0.23
CA GLU A 59 -17.20 -6.99 -0.27
C GLU A 59 -17.81 -5.69 0.24
N ILE A 60 -19.04 -5.35 -0.15
CA ILE A 60 -19.75 -4.19 0.38
C ILE A 60 -19.90 -4.30 1.90
N SER A 61 -20.26 -5.46 2.42
CA SER A 61 -20.41 -5.70 3.86
C SER A 61 -19.09 -5.46 4.60
N ILE A 62 -17.98 -6.00 4.08
CA ILE A 62 -16.64 -5.81 4.63
C ILE A 62 -16.23 -4.33 4.60
N MET A 63 -16.42 -3.66 3.47
CA MET A 63 -16.05 -2.24 3.31
C MET A 63 -16.83 -1.33 4.24
N THR A 64 -18.07 -1.68 4.54
CA THR A 64 -18.98 -0.81 5.27
C THR A 64 -19.21 -1.24 6.72
N GLN A 65 -18.54 -2.29 7.22
CA GLN A 65 -18.79 -2.84 8.56
C GLN A 65 -18.67 -1.80 9.68
N ASN A 66 -17.77 -0.83 9.55
CA ASN A 66 -17.49 0.21 10.56
C ASN A 66 -18.23 1.53 10.27
N LEU A 67 -19.07 1.59 9.23
CA LEU A 67 -19.83 2.80 8.88
C LEU A 67 -21.19 2.80 9.55
N LYS A 68 -21.69 3.98 9.90
CA LYS A 68 -23.07 4.15 10.38
C LYS A 68 -24.08 3.86 9.26
N PRO A 69 -25.32 3.43 9.60
CA PRO A 69 -26.34 3.13 8.59
C PRO A 69 -26.61 4.26 7.59
N GLU A 70 -26.62 5.51 8.06
CA GLU A 70 -26.83 6.70 7.23
C GLU A 70 -25.69 6.91 6.21
N GLU A 71 -24.44 6.64 6.63
CA GLU A 71 -23.26 6.74 5.76
C GLU A 71 -23.22 5.60 4.73
N LYS A 72 -23.68 4.41 5.12
CA LYS A 72 -23.82 3.26 4.21
C LYS A 72 -24.76 3.59 3.06
N GLU A 73 -25.93 4.13 3.37
CA GLU A 73 -26.94 4.46 2.37
C GLU A 73 -26.51 5.63 1.49
N LYS A 74 -25.93 6.69 2.09
CA LYS A 74 -25.39 7.84 1.36
C LYS A 74 -24.35 7.46 0.31
N HIS A 75 -23.53 6.45 0.57
CA HIS A 75 -22.44 6.04 -0.31
C HIS A 75 -22.68 4.72 -1.04
N LYS A 76 -23.92 4.18 -1.00
CA LYS A 76 -24.28 2.87 -1.54
C LYS A 76 -23.82 2.66 -2.99
N SER A 77 -24.18 3.56 -3.89
CA SER A 77 -23.82 3.45 -5.31
C SER A 77 -22.30 3.52 -5.54
N ASN A 78 -21.59 4.32 -4.73
CA ASN A 78 -20.13 4.40 -4.81
C ASN A 78 -19.47 3.14 -4.25
N ASN A 79 -19.97 2.63 -3.13
CA ASN A 79 -19.49 1.41 -2.51
C ASN A 79 -19.69 0.20 -3.43
N GLU A 80 -20.82 0.13 -4.13
CA GLU A 80 -21.09 -0.93 -5.11
C GLU A 80 -20.11 -0.88 -6.29
N LYS A 81 -19.82 0.31 -6.83
CA LYS A 81 -18.81 0.47 -7.89
C LYS A 81 -17.42 0.03 -7.44
N ILE A 82 -17.03 0.43 -6.24
CA ILE A 82 -15.72 0.05 -5.68
C ILE A 82 -15.66 -1.47 -5.45
N ALA A 83 -16.71 -2.07 -4.90
CA ALA A 83 -16.78 -3.50 -4.67
C ALA A 83 -16.69 -4.28 -5.99
N LYS A 84 -17.44 -3.88 -7.02
CA LYS A 84 -17.36 -4.50 -8.36
C LYS A 84 -15.95 -4.42 -8.95
N SER A 85 -15.32 -3.25 -8.88
CA SER A 85 -13.94 -3.06 -9.36
C SER A 85 -12.96 -3.96 -8.61
N ARG A 86 -13.04 -4.03 -7.28
CA ARG A 86 -12.18 -4.88 -6.46
C ARG A 86 -12.36 -6.37 -6.76
N ILE A 87 -13.59 -6.85 -6.81
CA ILE A 87 -13.87 -8.25 -7.12
C ILE A 87 -13.38 -8.60 -8.52
N LYS A 88 -13.67 -7.73 -9.51
CA LYS A 88 -13.22 -7.91 -10.89
C LYS A 88 -11.70 -8.03 -11.00
N LEU A 89 -10.98 -7.07 -10.43
CA LEU A 89 -9.52 -7.08 -10.42
C LEU A 89 -8.97 -8.28 -9.65
N GLY A 90 -9.56 -8.61 -8.49
CA GLY A 90 -9.16 -9.78 -7.70
C GLY A 90 -9.26 -11.07 -8.50
N LEU A 91 -10.37 -11.30 -9.20
CA LEU A 91 -10.56 -12.49 -10.04
C LEU A 91 -9.57 -12.54 -11.22
N LEU A 92 -9.40 -11.42 -11.93
CA LEU A 92 -8.48 -11.35 -13.06
C LEU A 92 -7.02 -11.57 -12.64
N LEU A 93 -6.59 -10.93 -11.56
CA LEU A 93 -5.22 -11.08 -11.06
C LEU A 93 -4.98 -12.49 -10.51
N ASN A 94 -5.95 -13.06 -9.79
CA ASN A 94 -5.81 -14.43 -9.29
C ASN A 94 -5.67 -15.42 -10.43
N GLU A 95 -6.53 -15.36 -11.45
CA GLU A 95 -6.46 -16.22 -12.61
C GLU A 95 -5.12 -16.07 -13.36
N TYR A 96 -4.64 -14.84 -13.52
CA TYR A 96 -3.34 -14.59 -14.15
C TYR A 96 -2.20 -15.18 -13.32
N GLY A 97 -2.23 -15.00 -12.01
CA GLY A 97 -1.22 -15.55 -11.11
C GLY A 97 -1.21 -17.09 -11.09
N GLU A 98 -2.38 -17.72 -11.07
CA GLU A 98 -2.50 -19.19 -11.12
C GLU A 98 -1.98 -19.76 -12.46
N LYS A 99 -2.34 -19.16 -13.58
CA LYS A 99 -1.85 -19.55 -14.91
C LYS A 99 -0.33 -19.45 -15.03
N ASN A 100 0.28 -18.55 -14.32
CA ASN A 100 1.74 -18.36 -14.29
C ASN A 100 2.43 -19.07 -13.11
N ASN A 101 1.71 -19.90 -12.36
CA ASN A 101 2.22 -20.66 -11.21
C ASN A 101 2.88 -19.75 -10.13
N LEU A 102 2.41 -18.50 -10.00
CA LEU A 102 2.92 -17.58 -8.99
C LEU A 102 2.49 -18.03 -7.59
N LYS A 103 3.44 -18.01 -6.67
CA LYS A 103 3.22 -18.32 -5.26
C LYS A 103 4.01 -17.37 -4.39
N VAL A 104 3.52 -17.14 -3.20
CA VAL A 104 4.23 -16.42 -2.14
C VAL A 104 4.59 -17.42 -1.07
N SER A 105 5.89 -17.59 -0.83
CA SER A 105 6.41 -18.46 0.22
C SER A 105 6.31 -17.78 1.59
N ASP A 106 6.34 -18.59 2.64
CA ASP A 106 6.35 -18.06 4.00
C ASP A 106 7.66 -17.31 4.32
N ASP A 107 8.76 -17.64 3.63
CA ASP A 107 10.02 -16.91 3.76
C ASP A 107 9.92 -15.50 3.16
N GLU A 108 9.22 -15.30 2.07
CA GLU A 108 8.97 -13.97 1.51
C GLU A 108 8.13 -13.13 2.46
N VAL A 109 7.12 -13.70 3.08
CA VAL A 109 6.32 -13.02 4.11
C VAL A 109 7.20 -12.63 5.30
N ARG A 110 8.04 -13.54 5.80
CA ARG A 110 8.98 -13.25 6.90
C ARG A 110 9.97 -12.15 6.54
N ASN A 111 10.52 -12.20 5.32
CA ASN A 111 11.47 -11.20 4.84
C ASN A 111 10.81 -9.81 4.76
N GLU A 112 9.56 -9.74 4.33
CA GLU A 112 8.84 -8.46 4.27
C GLU A 112 8.53 -7.92 5.68
N ILE A 113 8.13 -8.78 6.62
CA ILE A 113 7.97 -8.40 8.03
C ILE A 113 9.30 -7.86 8.58
N GLN A 114 10.43 -8.52 8.28
CA GLN A 114 11.76 -8.04 8.71
C GLN A 114 12.12 -6.68 8.10
N LYS A 115 11.77 -6.43 6.85
CA LYS A 115 11.95 -5.10 6.23
C LYS A 115 11.13 -4.03 6.96
N GLN A 116 9.88 -4.32 7.29
CA GLN A 116 9.04 -3.41 8.07
C GLN A 116 9.61 -3.13 9.45
N ILE A 117 10.13 -4.16 10.14
CA ILE A 117 10.82 -4.02 11.42
C ILE A 117 12.02 -3.08 11.30
N LYS A 118 12.88 -3.31 10.29
CA LYS A 118 14.06 -2.45 10.03
C LYS A 118 13.68 -1.00 9.67
N GLY A 119 12.52 -0.81 9.07
CA GLY A 119 11.99 0.52 8.71
C GLY A 119 11.39 1.29 9.88
N MET A 120 11.23 0.67 11.06
CA MET A 120 10.64 1.25 12.26
C MET A 120 11.54 1.09 13.49
N PRO A 121 12.71 1.79 13.54
CA PRO A 121 13.64 1.67 14.66
C PRO A 121 12.98 2.03 16.00
N GLY A 122 13.18 1.21 17.01
CA GLY A 122 12.58 1.37 18.35
C GLY A 122 11.15 0.82 18.47
N GLN A 123 10.57 0.30 17.41
CA GLN A 123 9.22 -0.33 17.39
C GLN A 123 9.25 -1.79 16.97
N GLU A 124 10.42 -2.39 16.91
CA GLU A 124 10.65 -3.74 16.36
C GLU A 124 9.75 -4.78 17.06
N LYS A 125 9.72 -4.72 18.41
CA LYS A 125 8.91 -5.62 19.22
C LYS A 125 7.41 -5.46 18.94
N MET A 126 6.94 -4.23 18.74
CA MET A 126 5.54 -3.94 18.48
C MET A 126 5.11 -4.48 17.13
N VAL A 127 5.93 -4.33 16.08
CA VAL A 127 5.66 -4.88 14.75
C VAL A 127 5.61 -6.39 14.80
N LEU A 128 6.57 -7.03 15.48
CA LEU A 128 6.60 -8.48 15.62
C LEU A 128 5.37 -9.01 16.38
N GLU A 129 5.03 -8.40 17.51
CA GLU A 129 3.84 -8.78 18.29
C GLU A 129 2.54 -8.58 17.49
N TYR A 130 2.45 -7.55 16.66
CA TYR A 130 1.30 -7.32 15.80
C TYR A 130 1.05 -8.50 14.87
N TYR A 131 2.07 -8.98 14.16
CA TYR A 131 1.93 -10.12 13.26
C TYR A 131 1.72 -11.45 14.00
N GLN A 132 2.31 -11.62 15.18
CA GLN A 132 2.10 -12.81 16.00
C GLN A 132 0.67 -12.92 16.55
N LYS A 133 0.11 -11.78 16.99
CA LYS A 133 -1.24 -11.72 17.57
C LYS A 133 -2.36 -11.65 16.52
N ASN A 134 -2.04 -11.32 15.27
CA ASN A 134 -3.02 -11.14 14.20
C ASN A 134 -2.69 -12.01 12.98
N PRO A 135 -3.10 -13.28 12.95
CA PRO A 135 -2.88 -14.16 11.80
C PRO A 135 -3.43 -13.58 10.49
N ASN A 136 -4.56 -12.85 10.56
CA ASN A 136 -5.15 -12.18 9.41
C ASN A 136 -4.23 -11.09 8.82
N ALA A 137 -3.38 -10.46 9.62
CA ALA A 137 -2.41 -9.48 9.13
C ALA A 137 -1.33 -10.14 8.25
N SER A 138 -0.84 -11.31 8.66
CA SER A 138 0.09 -12.10 7.87
C SER A 138 -0.53 -12.59 6.56
N GLN A 139 -1.80 -13.01 6.60
CA GLN A 139 -2.53 -13.41 5.40
C GLN A 139 -2.76 -12.22 4.45
N SER A 140 -3.10 -11.06 4.98
CA SER A 140 -3.23 -9.83 4.18
C SER A 140 -1.91 -9.41 3.55
N LEU A 141 -0.80 -9.54 4.29
CA LEU A 141 0.54 -9.27 3.75
C LEU A 141 0.89 -10.25 2.63
N LYS A 142 0.56 -11.54 2.79
CA LYS A 142 0.75 -12.56 1.75
C LYS A 142 -0.03 -12.22 0.48
N GLY A 143 -1.29 -11.75 0.63
CA GLY A 143 -2.10 -11.26 -0.48
C GLY A 143 -1.49 -10.05 -1.20
N SER A 144 -0.97 -9.09 -0.44
CA SER A 144 -0.28 -7.91 -1.01
C SER A 144 0.98 -8.30 -1.78
N LEU A 145 1.80 -9.21 -1.24
CA LEU A 145 2.99 -9.72 -1.91
C LEU A 145 2.65 -10.50 -3.19
N TYR A 146 1.55 -11.26 -3.16
CA TYR A 146 1.06 -11.97 -4.34
C TYR A 146 0.64 -11.00 -5.45
N GLU A 147 -0.11 -9.96 -5.10
CA GLU A 147 -0.49 -8.89 -6.03
C GLU A 147 0.75 -8.17 -6.60
N GLU A 148 1.74 -7.86 -5.78
CA GLU A 148 3.00 -7.25 -6.23
C GLU A 148 3.72 -8.14 -7.23
N LYS A 149 3.84 -9.44 -6.98
CA LYS A 149 4.45 -10.40 -7.90
C LYS A 149 3.72 -10.46 -9.24
N ILE A 150 2.39 -10.42 -9.23
CA ILE A 150 1.59 -10.39 -10.45
C ILE A 150 1.88 -9.11 -11.24
N ILE A 151 1.88 -7.97 -10.58
CA ILE A 151 2.17 -6.68 -11.22
C ILE A 151 3.59 -6.65 -11.80
N GLU A 152 4.59 -7.16 -11.08
CA GLU A 152 5.95 -7.25 -11.61
C GLU A 152 6.05 -8.20 -12.81
N LEU A 153 5.35 -9.33 -12.79
CA LEU A 153 5.28 -10.21 -13.94
C LEU A 153 4.60 -9.54 -15.14
N ILE A 154 3.50 -8.81 -14.93
CA ILE A 154 2.85 -8.04 -15.99
C ILE A 154 3.81 -7.00 -16.55
N LYS A 155 4.51 -6.25 -15.72
CA LYS A 155 5.52 -5.26 -16.15
C LYS A 155 6.63 -5.89 -16.99
N SER A 156 7.07 -7.10 -16.64
CA SER A 156 8.10 -7.81 -17.41
C SER A 156 7.64 -8.28 -18.79
N ASN A 157 6.34 -8.45 -18.97
CA ASN A 157 5.72 -8.95 -20.20
C ASN A 157 5.15 -7.86 -21.10
N ILE A 158 5.18 -6.60 -20.69
CA ILE A 158 4.70 -5.45 -21.47
C ILE A 158 5.87 -4.54 -21.87
N ASN A 159 5.71 -3.87 -23.00
CA ASN A 159 6.66 -2.85 -23.44
C ASN A 159 6.45 -1.57 -22.62
N LEU A 160 7.28 -1.38 -21.61
CA LEU A 160 7.29 -0.16 -20.81
C LEU A 160 8.09 0.92 -21.53
N THR A 161 7.48 2.08 -21.73
CA THR A 161 8.21 3.27 -22.18
C THR A 161 8.63 4.08 -20.96
N SER A 162 9.93 4.18 -20.71
CA SER A 162 10.45 5.05 -19.66
C SER A 162 10.69 6.45 -20.22
N LYS A 163 10.30 7.46 -19.47
CA LYS A 163 10.55 8.87 -19.76
C LYS A 163 11.26 9.51 -18.58
N GLU A 164 12.39 10.14 -18.85
CA GLU A 164 13.02 11.00 -17.84
C GLU A 164 12.18 12.26 -17.67
N ILE A 165 11.87 12.59 -16.43
CA ILE A 165 11.08 13.77 -16.07
C ILE A 165 11.81 14.56 -14.98
N SER A 166 11.56 15.86 -14.95
CA SER A 166 12.07 16.72 -13.87
C SER A 166 11.34 16.41 -12.54
N THR A 167 11.99 16.76 -11.42
CA THR A 167 11.36 16.65 -10.08
C THR A 167 10.03 17.40 -10.00
N LYS A 168 9.92 18.56 -10.63
CA LYS A 168 8.66 19.34 -10.68
C LYS A 168 7.54 18.60 -11.43
N GLU A 169 7.87 17.93 -12.52
CA GLU A 169 6.90 17.10 -13.26
C GLU A 169 6.48 15.87 -12.44
N ALA A 170 7.44 15.22 -11.78
CA ALA A 170 7.15 14.09 -10.89
C ALA A 170 6.22 14.50 -9.74
N GLU A 171 6.48 15.63 -9.09
CA GLU A 171 5.61 16.18 -8.03
C GLU A 171 4.20 16.48 -8.55
N LYS A 172 4.08 17.04 -9.75
CA LYS A 172 2.79 17.31 -10.38
C LYS A 172 2.00 16.01 -10.66
N ILE A 173 2.66 15.02 -11.24
CA ILE A 173 2.05 13.71 -11.52
C ILE A 173 1.59 13.05 -10.22
N ILE A 174 2.43 13.06 -9.19
CA ILE A 174 2.11 12.50 -7.87
C ILE A 174 0.92 13.24 -7.24
N ALA A 175 0.91 14.57 -7.30
CA ALA A 175 -0.18 15.39 -6.78
C ALA A 175 -1.51 15.14 -7.52
N GLU A 176 -1.46 14.98 -8.84
CA GLU A 176 -2.63 14.67 -9.66
C GLU A 176 -3.17 13.26 -9.38
N SER A 177 -2.29 12.29 -9.22
CA SER A 177 -2.67 10.92 -8.87
C SER A 177 -3.29 10.80 -7.47
N ASN A 178 -2.89 11.68 -6.55
CA ASN A 178 -3.42 11.73 -5.17
C ASN A 178 -4.73 12.51 -5.04
N LYS A 179 -5.17 13.22 -6.09
CA LYS A 179 -6.51 13.80 -6.07
C LYS A 179 -7.53 12.68 -5.95
N PRO A 180 -8.52 12.80 -5.05
CA PRO A 180 -9.52 11.77 -4.90
C PRO A 180 -10.28 11.63 -6.22
N ASN A 181 -9.92 10.63 -7.00
CA ASN A 181 -10.83 10.12 -8.01
C ASN A 181 -12.01 9.56 -7.22
N VAL A 182 -13.21 10.03 -7.49
CA VAL A 182 -14.45 9.56 -6.87
C VAL A 182 -14.64 8.08 -7.22
N GLY A 183 -13.83 7.20 -6.62
CA GLY A 183 -13.88 5.79 -6.96
C GLY A 183 -13.01 4.86 -6.12
N ILE A 184 -11.88 5.29 -5.58
CA ILE A 184 -11.04 4.38 -4.78
C ILE A 184 -10.46 5.15 -3.60
N ASP A 185 -11.12 5.04 -2.45
CA ASP A 185 -10.59 5.55 -1.19
C ASP A 185 -9.49 4.59 -0.69
N LYS A 186 -8.23 4.98 -0.90
CA LYS A 186 -7.08 4.36 -0.25
C LYS A 186 -6.98 4.91 1.18
N SER A 187 -7.94 4.62 2.03
CA SER A 187 -7.78 4.98 3.43
C SER A 187 -7.86 3.77 4.34
N LYS A 188 -6.80 3.63 5.09
CA LYS A 188 -6.63 2.89 6.33
C LYS A 188 -5.90 1.56 6.27
N THR A 189 -4.62 1.64 5.90
CA THR A 189 -3.66 0.72 6.51
C THR A 189 -2.43 1.46 7.08
N THR A 190 -2.55 2.73 7.44
CA THR A 190 -1.52 3.42 8.22
C THR A 190 -2.12 4.64 8.91
N SER A 191 -2.76 4.48 10.04
CA SER A 191 -2.70 5.48 11.10
C SER A 191 -3.66 5.17 12.23
N SER A 192 -3.17 4.62 13.29
CA SER A 192 -3.70 4.94 14.63
C SER A 192 -2.67 4.60 15.69
N ILE A 193 -1.53 5.24 15.62
CA ILE A 193 -0.70 5.42 16.81
C ILE A 193 -0.55 6.92 17.02
N LYS A 194 -1.63 7.59 17.42
CA LYS A 194 -1.51 8.89 18.05
C LYS A 194 -1.17 8.69 19.51
N ASN A 195 0.06 9.03 19.86
CA ASN A 195 0.56 9.20 21.22
C ASN A 195 -0.44 10.00 22.07
N LYS A 196 -1.05 9.35 23.06
CA LYS A 196 -1.57 10.00 24.24
C LYS A 196 -0.50 10.00 25.32
N SER A 197 0.46 10.88 25.23
CA SER A 197 1.27 11.26 26.41
C SER A 197 0.43 12.17 27.30
N LYS A 198 -0.26 11.61 28.26
CA LYS A 198 -0.77 12.37 29.40
C LYS A 198 0.36 12.60 30.39
N SER A 199 0.90 13.80 30.40
CA SER A 199 1.73 14.29 31.47
C SER A 199 0.88 14.35 32.76
N LYS A 200 1.17 13.45 33.71
CA LYS A 200 0.71 13.60 35.10
C LYS A 200 1.54 14.68 35.77
N LYS A 201 0.95 15.83 36.01
CA LYS A 201 1.46 16.79 36.98
C LYS A 201 1.38 16.17 38.39
N ILE A 202 2.53 15.96 39.00
CA ILE A 202 2.62 15.68 40.42
C ILE A 202 2.60 17.02 41.11
N SER A 203 1.51 17.34 41.84
CA SER A 203 1.49 18.44 42.80
C SER A 203 1.94 17.90 44.14
N LYS A 204 3.01 18.48 44.65
CA LYS A 204 3.42 18.34 46.06
C LYS A 204 2.39 19.01 46.98
N LYS A 205 1.98 18.29 47.97
CA LYS A 205 1.77 18.80 49.33
C LYS A 205 2.15 17.71 50.31
#